data_1c7a4897d082050c19574526c1dbc85c
#
_entry.id   1c7a4897d082050c19574526c1dbc85c
#
_cell.length_a   1.000
_cell.length_b   1.000
_cell.length_c   1.000
_cell.angle_alpha   90.00
_cell.angle_beta   90.00
_cell.angle_gamma   90.00
#
_symmetry.space_group_name_H-M   'P 1'
#
loop_
_entity.id
_entity.type
_entity.pdbx_description
1 polymer ?
#
loop_
_entity_poly.entity_id
_entity_poly.type
_entity_poly.pdbx_seq_one_letter_code
_entity_poly.pdbx_strand_id
1 'polypeptide(L)'
;MQTEIRIKIRRLLLFIGTTCVFTAAYSQSKGGGPLSPIEQRMVTAIDAHIVADQSLLAKLVNINSGTMHLAGVEAVKDVLVPQFESLGFKVRWVPMQIQTGRAGDLVAEHPCPQGEGKCGKRLLLIGHMDTVFEPSSTFQKYSIVPNTNSQIATGPGVADMKGGIVVMLAALRAMQTAGALEQTEIRIVLSGDEERFGAPVELARRDLIDAAKQSDVALEYEPSVRLNGQDTISISRRSSTTWHLVTSGLSGHSSQIFGDRLGYGAIYELARILDAFRTQLPEPGLTYNAGLILGGATAQMNADSTGGSATGKANVVAPAAIATGDIRTLNDEQTNRVEAKMRAIVAAHLAKTDAKINFDEGYPAMARTPAGEQLLSQWNSISTALGLGPVTEGGPMTRGAGDISFAAPYVPGLVGVGVLGEGYHAEGETAYLDSFAKQAKRDAILMERLSHQPAGH
;
A
#
# COMPACT_ATOMS: atom_id res chain seq x y z
N MET A 1 -45.38 66.70 21.86
CA MET A 1 -44.76 67.28 23.04
C MET A 1 -43.24 67.01 22.87
N GLN A 2 -42.53 68.07 22.49
CA GLN A 2 -41.10 68.12 22.24
C GLN A 2 -40.33 68.07 23.56
N THR A 3 -39.23 67.39 23.61
CA THR A 3 -38.14 67.75 24.53
C THR A 3 -36.79 67.42 23.90
N GLU A 4 -36.07 68.46 23.56
CA GLU A 4 -34.67 68.48 23.13
C GLU A 4 -33.76 68.07 24.28
N ILE A 5 -32.70 67.29 23.97
CA ILE A 5 -31.54 67.17 24.87
C ILE A 5 -30.30 67.51 24.10
N ARG A 6 -29.56 68.48 24.58
CA ARG A 6 -28.36 69.10 24.10
C ARG A 6 -27.15 68.17 24.23
N ILE A 7 -26.35 68.03 23.15
CA ILE A 7 -25.07 67.34 23.12
C ILE A 7 -23.93 68.27 23.58
N LYS A 8 -23.18 67.84 24.61
CA LYS A 8 -21.91 68.49 25.01
C LYS A 8 -20.75 67.78 24.30
N ILE A 9 -20.09 68.52 23.44
CA ILE A 9 -18.82 68.10 22.76
C ILE A 9 -17.67 68.26 23.76
N ARG A 10 -17.01 67.14 24.11
CA ARG A 10 -15.68 67.11 24.71
C ARG A 10 -14.65 66.67 23.65
N ARG A 11 -13.71 67.55 23.31
CA ARG A 11 -12.57 67.28 22.48
C ARG A 11 -11.64 66.29 23.19
N LEU A 12 -11.39 65.12 22.59
CA LEU A 12 -10.36 64.18 23.01
C LEU A 12 -9.27 64.15 21.91
N LEU A 13 -8.06 64.49 22.30
CA LEU A 13 -6.87 64.45 21.46
C LEU A 13 -6.56 62.99 21.11
N LEU A 14 -6.50 62.69 19.81
CA LEU A 14 -6.11 61.41 19.29
C LEU A 14 -4.59 61.38 19.06
N PHE A 15 -3.88 60.57 19.86
CA PHE A 15 -2.51 60.18 19.59
C PHE A 15 -2.51 59.08 18.50
N ILE A 16 -2.03 59.37 17.30
CA ILE A 16 -1.85 58.38 16.25
C ILE A 16 -0.49 57.69 16.48
N GLY A 17 -0.54 56.52 17.14
CA GLY A 17 0.57 55.58 17.19
C GLY A 17 0.54 54.70 15.93
N THR A 18 1.49 54.89 15.01
CA THR A 18 1.67 54.07 13.80
C THR A 18 2.26 52.71 14.21
N THR A 19 1.39 51.74 14.45
CA THR A 19 1.80 50.33 14.61
C THR A 19 1.94 49.74 13.22
N CYS A 20 3.18 49.54 12.72
CA CYS A 20 3.45 48.70 11.55
C CYS A 20 3.15 47.26 11.90
N VAL A 21 1.97 46.78 11.54
CA VAL A 21 1.66 45.37 11.53
C VAL A 21 2.29 44.77 10.27
N PHE A 22 3.42 44.08 10.42
CA PHE A 22 3.92 43.19 9.39
C PHE A 22 2.96 42.02 9.29
N THR A 23 1.99 42.10 8.42
CA THR A 23 1.23 40.94 7.94
C THR A 23 2.17 40.15 7.03
N ALA A 24 2.77 39.07 7.57
CA ALA A 24 3.34 38.02 6.75
C ALA A 24 2.18 37.43 5.94
N ALA A 25 2.06 37.85 4.71
CA ALA A 25 1.17 37.23 3.75
C ALA A 25 1.69 35.80 3.50
N TYR A 26 1.13 34.82 4.17
CA TYR A 26 1.23 33.42 3.75
C TYR A 26 0.52 33.34 2.39
N SER A 27 1.30 33.50 1.33
CA SER A 27 0.84 33.21 -0.02
C SER A 27 0.58 31.70 -0.08
N GLN A 28 -0.68 31.31 0.11
CA GLN A 28 -1.13 30.01 -0.37
C GLN A 28 -0.96 30.03 -1.90
N SER A 29 0.13 29.46 -2.39
CA SER A 29 0.32 29.22 -3.82
C SER A 29 -0.80 28.26 -4.25
N LYS A 30 -1.82 28.80 -4.90
CA LYS A 30 -2.77 28.02 -5.68
C LYS A 30 -1.93 27.27 -6.71
N GLY A 31 -1.86 25.94 -6.61
CA GLY A 31 -1.00 25.06 -7.39
C GLY A 31 -1.18 25.26 -8.90
N GLY A 32 -0.09 25.18 -9.64
CA GLY A 32 -0.05 25.19 -11.10
C GLY A 32 0.80 26.29 -11.72
N GLY A 33 1.82 26.79 -11.03
CA GLY A 33 2.84 27.66 -11.65
C GLY A 33 3.64 26.89 -12.73
N PRO A 34 4.28 27.61 -13.69
CA PRO A 34 5.13 26.98 -14.68
C PRO A 34 6.28 26.22 -14.00
N LEU A 35 6.77 25.15 -14.67
CA LEU A 35 7.90 24.37 -14.21
C LEU A 35 9.15 25.23 -14.07
N SER A 36 9.92 25.04 -13.02
CA SER A 36 11.23 25.67 -12.81
C SER A 36 12.24 25.18 -13.87
N PRO A 37 13.36 25.90 -14.08
CA PRO A 37 14.40 25.44 -15.01
C PRO A 37 14.98 24.06 -14.64
N ILE A 38 15.06 23.72 -13.35
CA ILE A 38 15.53 22.40 -12.90
C ILE A 38 14.50 21.32 -13.21
N GLU A 39 13.21 21.58 -12.97
CA GLU A 39 12.11 20.67 -13.32
C GLU A 39 12.03 20.43 -14.83
N GLN A 40 12.25 21.46 -15.67
CA GLN A 40 12.30 21.32 -17.13
C GLN A 40 13.47 20.44 -17.58
N ARG A 41 14.66 20.56 -16.95
CA ARG A 41 15.79 19.65 -17.23
C ARG A 41 15.48 18.21 -16.87
N MET A 42 14.82 17.97 -15.73
CA MET A 42 14.38 16.61 -15.33
C MET A 42 13.40 16.03 -16.35
N VAL A 43 12.41 16.80 -16.79
CA VAL A 43 11.45 16.38 -17.84
C VAL A 43 12.18 15.98 -19.13
N THR A 44 13.14 16.80 -19.57
CA THR A 44 13.93 16.53 -20.79
C THR A 44 14.79 15.26 -20.62
N ALA A 45 15.40 15.07 -19.46
CA ALA A 45 16.21 13.89 -19.16
C ALA A 45 15.40 12.60 -19.19
N ILE A 46 14.17 12.60 -18.65
CA ILE A 46 13.27 11.43 -18.69
C ILE A 46 12.91 11.09 -20.14
N ASP A 47 12.49 12.08 -20.93
CA ASP A 47 12.13 11.84 -22.32
C ASP A 47 13.28 11.28 -23.16
N ALA A 48 14.52 11.70 -22.86
CA ALA A 48 15.72 11.23 -23.55
C ALA A 48 16.09 9.76 -23.22
N HIS A 49 15.68 9.27 -22.02
CA HIS A 49 16.09 7.94 -21.52
C HIS A 49 15.00 6.87 -21.61
N ILE A 50 13.78 7.19 -22.00
CA ILE A 50 12.62 6.30 -21.93
C ILE A 50 12.83 4.93 -22.62
N VAL A 51 13.57 4.89 -23.73
CA VAL A 51 13.84 3.64 -24.47
C VAL A 51 14.77 2.73 -23.65
N ALA A 52 15.77 3.30 -22.99
CA ALA A 52 16.67 2.53 -22.11
C ALA A 52 15.92 2.00 -20.88
N ASP A 53 15.00 2.80 -20.32
CA ASP A 53 14.17 2.40 -19.20
C ASP A 53 13.22 1.25 -19.57
N GLN A 54 12.58 1.29 -20.73
CA GLN A 54 11.77 0.18 -21.24
C GLN A 54 12.60 -1.08 -21.49
N SER A 55 13.86 -0.95 -21.92
CA SER A 55 14.78 -2.06 -22.08
C SER A 55 15.16 -2.69 -20.72
N LEU A 56 15.35 -1.88 -19.68
CA LEU A 56 15.56 -2.35 -18.31
C LEU A 56 14.32 -3.09 -17.79
N LEU A 57 13.12 -2.57 -18.05
CA LEU A 57 11.88 -3.25 -17.70
C LEU A 57 11.80 -4.64 -18.33
N ALA A 58 12.05 -4.74 -19.64
CA ALA A 58 12.04 -6.02 -20.35
C ALA A 58 13.05 -7.01 -19.75
N LYS A 59 14.24 -6.53 -19.33
CA LYS A 59 15.24 -7.35 -18.64
C LYS A 59 14.73 -7.87 -17.30
N LEU A 60 14.15 -7.01 -16.46
CA LEU A 60 13.62 -7.37 -15.13
C LEU A 60 12.44 -8.35 -15.24
N VAL A 61 11.50 -8.09 -16.15
CA VAL A 61 10.31 -8.93 -16.35
C VAL A 61 10.69 -10.34 -16.81
N ASN A 62 11.74 -10.48 -17.62
CA ASN A 62 12.23 -11.79 -18.08
C ASN A 62 12.97 -12.61 -17.00
N ILE A 63 13.20 -12.05 -15.82
CA ILE A 63 13.68 -12.78 -14.64
C ILE A 63 12.45 -13.22 -13.85
N ASN A 64 12.23 -14.54 -13.72
CA ASN A 64 11.18 -15.02 -12.81
C ASN A 64 11.59 -14.70 -11.37
N SER A 65 10.74 -13.97 -10.66
CA SER A 65 10.92 -13.60 -9.26
C SER A 65 9.65 -13.89 -8.44
N GLY A 66 8.98 -15.03 -8.67
CA GLY A 66 7.95 -15.50 -7.76
C GLY A 66 8.45 -15.48 -6.33
N THR A 67 7.61 -15.10 -5.36
CA THR A 67 8.06 -14.87 -3.96
C THR A 67 8.82 -16.07 -3.39
N MET A 68 8.40 -17.30 -3.74
CA MET A 68 9.05 -18.51 -3.26
C MET A 68 10.25 -18.93 -4.11
N HIS A 69 10.51 -18.26 -5.23
CA HIS A 69 11.71 -18.44 -6.06
C HIS A 69 12.84 -17.51 -5.60
N LEU A 70 13.39 -17.79 -4.43
CA LEU A 70 14.37 -16.91 -3.75
C LEU A 70 15.53 -16.49 -4.66
N ALA A 71 16.08 -17.42 -5.43
CA ALA A 71 17.17 -17.14 -6.37
C ALA A 71 16.75 -16.17 -7.50
N GLY A 72 15.48 -16.17 -7.88
CA GLY A 72 14.94 -15.24 -8.87
C GLY A 72 14.79 -13.82 -8.32
N VAL A 73 14.35 -13.68 -7.07
CA VAL A 73 14.32 -12.40 -6.38
C VAL A 73 15.73 -11.83 -6.22
N GLU A 74 16.69 -12.66 -5.84
CA GLU A 74 18.11 -12.27 -5.76
C GLU A 74 18.67 -11.86 -7.13
N ALA A 75 18.27 -12.53 -8.22
CA ALA A 75 18.69 -12.15 -9.57
C ALA A 75 18.12 -10.78 -10.00
N VAL A 76 16.91 -10.43 -9.58
CA VAL A 76 16.35 -9.07 -9.75
C VAL A 76 17.19 -8.05 -8.97
N LYS A 77 17.50 -8.31 -7.70
CA LYS A 77 18.39 -7.49 -6.87
C LYS A 77 19.76 -7.28 -7.58
N ASP A 78 20.36 -8.32 -8.16
CA ASP A 78 21.67 -8.22 -8.84
C ASP A 78 21.63 -7.27 -10.06
N VAL A 79 20.48 -7.13 -10.72
CA VAL A 79 20.29 -6.14 -11.79
C VAL A 79 20.11 -4.73 -11.23
N LEU A 80 19.46 -4.58 -10.06
CA LEU A 80 19.12 -3.29 -9.49
C LEU A 80 20.26 -2.63 -8.72
N VAL A 81 21.09 -3.41 -8.01
CA VAL A 81 22.23 -2.89 -7.23
C VAL A 81 23.09 -1.91 -8.03
N PRO A 82 23.66 -2.26 -9.21
CA PRO A 82 24.49 -1.34 -9.97
C PRO A 82 23.72 -0.10 -10.46
N GLN A 83 22.40 -0.17 -10.64
CA GLN A 83 21.59 1.01 -11.00
C GLN A 83 21.58 2.03 -9.88
N PHE A 84 21.32 1.61 -8.64
CA PHE A 84 21.32 2.51 -7.48
C PHE A 84 22.72 3.00 -7.11
N GLU A 85 23.75 2.13 -7.20
CA GLU A 85 25.14 2.54 -6.95
C GLU A 85 25.61 3.62 -7.94
N SER A 86 25.23 3.51 -9.22
CA SER A 86 25.56 4.52 -10.23
C SER A 86 24.92 5.89 -9.97
N LEU A 87 23.87 5.93 -9.17
CA LEU A 87 23.19 7.16 -8.70
C LEU A 87 23.75 7.69 -7.38
N GLY A 88 24.79 7.03 -6.83
CA GLY A 88 25.42 7.47 -5.58
C GLY A 88 24.81 6.90 -4.30
N PHE A 89 23.87 5.96 -4.41
CA PHE A 89 23.30 5.29 -3.25
C PHE A 89 24.29 4.28 -2.67
N LYS A 90 24.29 4.18 -1.34
CA LYS A 90 24.91 3.07 -0.61
C LYS A 90 23.89 1.94 -0.52
N VAL A 91 24.21 0.82 -1.17
CA VAL A 91 23.27 -0.30 -1.27
C VAL A 91 23.71 -1.44 -0.33
N ARG A 92 22.75 -2.04 0.37
CA ARG A 92 22.93 -3.25 1.17
C ARG A 92 21.83 -4.27 0.87
N TRP A 93 22.20 -5.53 0.86
CA TRP A 93 21.26 -6.65 0.85
C TRP A 93 21.05 -7.16 2.27
N VAL A 94 19.80 -7.38 2.64
CA VAL A 94 19.40 -7.93 3.94
C VAL A 94 18.78 -9.31 3.71
N PRO A 95 19.58 -10.41 3.78
CA PRO A 95 19.06 -11.75 3.53
C PRO A 95 18.12 -12.17 4.66
N MET A 96 16.97 -12.77 4.31
CA MET A 96 15.95 -13.19 5.26
C MET A 96 15.60 -14.68 5.22
N GLN A 97 16.35 -15.49 4.47
CA GLN A 97 16.07 -16.92 4.28
C GLN A 97 15.97 -17.71 5.59
N ILE A 98 16.86 -17.43 6.53
CA ILE A 98 16.89 -18.12 7.84
C ILE A 98 15.77 -17.65 8.74
N GLN A 99 15.48 -16.35 8.74
CA GLN A 99 14.54 -15.71 9.66
C GLN A 99 13.08 -15.90 9.25
N THR A 100 12.79 -15.73 7.97
CA THR A 100 11.42 -15.68 7.47
C THR A 100 11.15 -16.66 6.32
N GLY A 101 12.16 -17.35 5.80
CA GLY A 101 12.03 -18.23 4.65
C GLY A 101 11.82 -17.47 3.33
N ARG A 102 12.21 -16.20 3.27
CA ARG A 102 12.13 -15.33 2.08
C ARG A 102 13.50 -14.88 1.62
N ALA A 103 13.60 -14.33 0.41
CA ALA A 103 14.88 -13.92 -0.15
C ALA A 103 15.56 -12.82 0.68
N GLY A 104 14.87 -11.73 0.93
CA GLY A 104 15.35 -10.58 1.69
C GLY A 104 15.02 -9.25 1.05
N ASP A 105 15.54 -8.16 1.64
CA ASP A 105 15.27 -6.79 1.22
C ASP A 105 16.52 -6.14 0.64
N LEU A 106 16.34 -5.34 -0.42
CA LEU A 106 17.33 -4.40 -0.91
C LEU A 106 17.07 -3.04 -0.29
N VAL A 107 18.06 -2.55 0.48
CA VAL A 107 18.00 -1.23 1.09
C VAL A 107 19.06 -0.35 0.46
N ALA A 108 18.68 0.85 -0.01
CA ALA A 108 19.61 1.81 -0.60
C ALA A 108 19.42 3.18 0.06
N GLU A 109 20.52 3.85 0.36
CA GLU A 109 20.53 5.12 1.09
C GLU A 109 21.35 6.17 0.34
N HIS A 110 20.76 7.33 0.12
CA HIS A 110 21.41 8.55 -0.37
C HIS A 110 21.36 9.58 0.76
N PRO A 111 22.43 9.69 1.54
CA PRO A 111 22.46 10.63 2.66
C PRO A 111 22.54 12.08 2.14
N CYS A 112 21.98 13.01 2.88
CA CYS A 112 22.14 14.43 2.59
C CYS A 112 23.64 14.84 2.63
N PRO A 113 24.24 15.34 1.55
CA PRO A 113 25.65 15.72 1.55
C PRO A 113 25.99 16.86 2.52
N GLN A 114 25.02 17.67 2.87
CA GLN A 114 25.14 18.80 3.80
C GLN A 114 25.00 18.40 5.28
N GLY A 115 24.67 17.13 5.55
CA GLY A 115 24.38 16.57 6.85
C GLY A 115 22.90 16.23 7.04
N GLU A 116 22.61 15.32 7.94
CA GLU A 116 21.26 14.81 8.22
C GLU A 116 20.25 15.93 8.46
N GLY A 117 19.09 15.83 7.82
CA GLY A 117 17.98 16.78 7.92
C GLY A 117 18.20 18.13 7.26
N LYS A 118 19.32 18.35 6.56
CA LYS A 118 19.61 19.64 5.88
C LYS A 118 19.18 19.69 4.42
N CYS A 119 18.75 18.56 3.85
CA CYS A 119 18.23 18.44 2.50
C CYS A 119 16.69 18.47 2.45
N GLY A 120 16.03 19.20 3.34
CA GLY A 120 14.59 19.28 3.43
C GLY A 120 13.95 17.97 3.91
N LYS A 121 12.79 17.61 3.36
CA LYS A 121 12.09 16.36 3.76
C LYS A 121 12.89 15.13 3.37
N ARG A 122 12.99 14.20 4.32
CA ARG A 122 13.60 12.89 4.14
C ARG A 122 12.57 11.96 3.48
N LEU A 123 12.96 11.34 2.37
CA LEU A 123 12.06 10.57 1.53
C LEU A 123 12.30 9.07 1.72
N LEU A 124 11.21 8.31 1.81
CA LEU A 124 11.19 6.85 1.75
C LEU A 124 10.53 6.42 0.45
N LEU A 125 11.26 5.69 -0.40
CA LEU A 125 10.73 5.08 -1.62
C LEU A 125 10.56 3.59 -1.37
N ILE A 126 9.34 3.09 -1.61
CA ILE A 126 8.93 1.73 -1.29
C ILE A 126 8.59 0.98 -2.56
N GLY A 127 9.03 -0.27 -2.64
CA GLY A 127 8.64 -1.19 -3.69
C GLY A 127 8.98 -2.63 -3.35
N HIS A 128 8.69 -3.55 -4.28
CA HIS A 128 9.02 -4.95 -4.12
C HIS A 128 9.59 -5.57 -5.40
N MET A 129 10.42 -6.60 -5.23
CA MET A 129 11.13 -7.29 -6.31
C MET A 129 10.48 -8.59 -6.72
N ASP A 130 9.63 -9.15 -5.85
CA ASP A 130 8.92 -10.39 -6.10
C ASP A 130 7.66 -10.18 -6.94
N THR A 131 7.02 -11.26 -7.32
CA THR A 131 5.74 -11.32 -8.05
C THR A 131 4.95 -12.54 -7.60
N VAL A 132 3.64 -12.55 -7.86
CA VAL A 132 2.79 -13.75 -7.65
C VAL A 132 3.12 -14.91 -8.60
N PHE A 133 3.93 -14.69 -9.65
CA PHE A 133 4.17 -15.67 -10.72
C PHE A 133 5.36 -16.57 -10.41
N GLU A 134 5.09 -17.72 -9.80
CA GLU A 134 6.11 -18.73 -9.50
C GLU A 134 6.68 -19.39 -10.79
N PRO A 135 7.81 -20.11 -10.72
CA PRO A 135 8.39 -20.79 -11.89
C PRO A 135 7.47 -21.77 -12.61
N SER A 136 6.42 -22.26 -11.93
CA SER A 136 5.41 -23.15 -12.51
C SER A 136 4.36 -22.43 -13.38
N SER A 137 4.28 -21.10 -13.31
CA SER A 137 3.37 -20.32 -14.16
C SER A 137 3.80 -20.40 -15.62
N THR A 138 2.86 -20.43 -16.55
CA THR A 138 3.10 -20.33 -17.98
C THR A 138 3.40 -18.91 -18.43
N PHE A 139 3.06 -17.92 -17.62
CA PHE A 139 3.25 -16.49 -17.86
C PHE A 139 4.64 -16.03 -17.38
N GLN A 140 5.66 -16.06 -18.28
CA GLN A 140 7.05 -15.90 -17.88
C GLN A 140 7.83 -14.84 -18.69
N LYS A 141 7.26 -14.28 -19.73
CA LYS A 141 8.02 -13.48 -20.70
C LYS A 141 7.42 -12.10 -20.91
N TYR A 142 8.32 -11.12 -20.99
CA TYR A 142 7.98 -9.80 -21.50
C TYR A 142 7.64 -9.87 -22.98
N SER A 143 6.56 -9.21 -23.37
CA SER A 143 6.24 -8.95 -24.78
C SER A 143 5.42 -7.67 -24.94
N ILE A 144 5.39 -7.15 -26.15
CA ILE A 144 4.48 -6.05 -26.53
C ILE A 144 3.18 -6.65 -27.03
N VAL A 145 2.07 -6.14 -26.55
CA VAL A 145 0.73 -6.60 -26.98
C VAL A 145 0.52 -6.19 -28.44
N PRO A 146 0.22 -7.14 -29.34
CA PRO A 146 -0.02 -6.83 -30.75
C PRO A 146 -1.16 -5.82 -30.96
N ASN A 147 -1.08 -5.04 -32.02
CA ASN A 147 -2.09 -4.05 -32.45
C ASN A 147 -2.37 -2.91 -31.44
N THR A 148 -1.45 -2.65 -30.51
CA THR A 148 -1.54 -1.55 -29.52
C THR A 148 -0.62 -0.37 -29.87
N ASN A 149 -0.14 -0.28 -31.10
CA ASN A 149 0.88 0.70 -31.50
C ASN A 149 2.11 0.71 -30.57
N SER A 150 2.47 -0.46 -30.06
CA SER A 150 3.58 -0.67 -29.11
C SER A 150 3.44 0.09 -27.79
N GLN A 151 2.23 0.40 -27.37
CA GLN A 151 2.00 1.18 -26.16
C GLN A 151 1.67 0.32 -24.94
N ILE A 152 1.46 -0.98 -25.10
CA ILE A 152 1.13 -1.90 -24.02
C ILE A 152 2.14 -3.04 -23.99
N ALA A 153 2.80 -3.20 -22.85
CA ALA A 153 3.63 -4.37 -22.56
C ALA A 153 2.87 -5.36 -21.66
N THR A 154 3.23 -6.64 -21.76
CA THR A 154 2.73 -7.71 -20.89
C THR A 154 3.86 -8.59 -20.41
N GLY A 155 3.73 -9.16 -19.23
CA GLY A 155 4.70 -10.03 -18.58
C GLY A 155 4.61 -9.99 -17.07
N PRO A 156 5.18 -10.97 -16.35
CA PRO A 156 5.08 -11.09 -14.89
C PRO A 156 5.74 -9.90 -14.18
N GLY A 157 4.94 -9.17 -13.38
CA GLY A 157 5.43 -7.99 -12.66
C GLY A 157 5.68 -6.79 -13.57
N VAL A 158 5.16 -6.77 -14.81
CA VAL A 158 5.38 -5.66 -15.74
C VAL A 158 4.80 -4.35 -15.20
N ALA A 159 3.75 -4.42 -14.42
CA ALA A 159 3.18 -3.30 -13.68
C ALA A 159 3.38 -3.49 -12.17
N ASP A 160 3.17 -4.68 -11.66
CA ASP A 160 3.19 -5.03 -10.23
C ASP A 160 4.44 -5.88 -9.88
N MET A 161 5.61 -5.25 -9.38
CA MET A 161 5.78 -3.81 -9.58
C MET A 161 7.16 -3.47 -10.17
N LYS A 162 7.72 -4.35 -11.05
CA LYS A 162 8.99 -4.06 -11.74
C LYS A 162 8.92 -2.77 -12.55
N GLY A 163 7.73 -2.48 -13.13
CA GLY A 163 7.49 -1.22 -13.82
C GLY A 163 7.60 0.00 -12.90
N GLY A 164 7.11 -0.10 -11.67
CA GLY A 164 7.26 0.94 -10.66
C GLY A 164 8.73 1.17 -10.27
N ILE A 165 9.51 0.10 -10.10
CA ILE A 165 10.96 0.22 -9.83
C ILE A 165 11.67 0.95 -10.98
N VAL A 166 11.29 0.70 -12.23
CA VAL A 166 11.86 1.41 -13.37
C VAL A 166 11.46 2.89 -13.39
N VAL A 167 10.22 3.22 -13.01
CA VAL A 167 9.78 4.62 -12.82
C VAL A 167 10.63 5.32 -11.76
N MET A 168 10.84 4.66 -10.60
CA MET A 168 11.70 5.15 -9.52
C MET A 168 13.11 5.48 -10.04
N LEU A 169 13.74 4.55 -10.74
CA LEU A 169 15.09 4.74 -11.30
C LEU A 169 15.12 5.85 -12.35
N ALA A 170 14.10 5.97 -13.20
CA ALA A 170 14.01 7.03 -14.19
C ALA A 170 13.90 8.41 -13.54
N ALA A 171 13.10 8.55 -12.48
CA ALA A 171 12.96 9.78 -11.71
C ALA A 171 14.29 10.17 -11.03
N LEU A 172 14.93 9.23 -10.34
CA LEU A 172 16.21 9.46 -9.66
C LEU A 172 17.34 9.83 -10.63
N ARG A 173 17.41 9.18 -11.79
CA ARG A 173 18.38 9.48 -12.84
C ARG A 173 18.17 10.86 -13.43
N ALA A 174 16.93 11.28 -13.61
CA ALA A 174 16.61 12.62 -14.08
C ALA A 174 16.99 13.70 -13.04
N MET A 175 16.75 13.43 -11.76
CA MET A 175 17.19 14.29 -10.66
C MET A 175 18.71 14.40 -10.62
N GLN A 176 19.47 13.32 -10.79
CA GLN A 176 20.92 13.33 -10.87
C GLN A 176 21.39 14.17 -12.07
N THR A 177 20.82 13.96 -13.26
CA THR A 177 21.16 14.71 -14.48
C THR A 177 20.90 16.21 -14.34
N ALA A 178 19.84 16.57 -13.60
CA ALA A 178 19.49 17.97 -13.35
C ALA A 178 20.26 18.61 -12.19
N GLY A 179 21.05 17.83 -11.42
CA GLY A 179 21.73 18.27 -10.21
C GLY A 179 20.81 18.47 -9.00
N ALA A 180 19.62 17.85 -9.02
CA ALA A 180 18.64 17.91 -7.94
C ALA A 180 18.88 16.82 -6.88
N LEU A 181 19.41 15.65 -7.27
CA LEU A 181 19.56 14.50 -6.38
C LEU A 181 20.48 14.81 -5.18
N GLU A 182 21.54 15.57 -5.41
CA GLU A 182 22.48 16.00 -4.35
C GLU A 182 21.85 16.91 -3.28
N GLN A 183 20.63 17.38 -3.51
CA GLN A 183 19.86 18.21 -2.57
C GLN A 183 18.85 17.38 -1.77
N THR A 184 18.92 16.05 -1.84
CA THR A 184 17.92 15.16 -1.23
C THR A 184 18.54 14.21 -0.21
N GLU A 185 17.69 13.74 0.71
CA GLU A 185 17.96 12.62 1.58
C GLU A 185 16.90 11.54 1.31
N ILE A 186 17.35 10.41 0.75
CA ILE A 186 16.45 9.36 0.25
C ILE A 186 16.84 8.01 0.82
N ARG A 187 15.85 7.27 1.33
CA ARG A 187 15.94 5.85 1.65
C ARG A 187 15.04 5.07 0.71
N ILE A 188 15.51 3.94 0.27
CA ILE A 188 14.77 3.01 -0.61
C ILE A 188 14.73 1.66 0.08
N VAL A 189 13.56 1.06 0.16
CA VAL A 189 13.38 -0.33 0.59
C VAL A 189 12.60 -1.06 -0.48
N LEU A 190 13.22 -2.08 -1.06
CA LEU A 190 12.57 -3.00 -1.99
C LEU A 190 12.51 -4.37 -1.32
N SER A 191 11.31 -4.75 -0.90
CA SER A 191 11.06 -6.07 -0.29
C SER A 191 11.15 -7.18 -1.35
N GLY A 192 11.50 -8.38 -0.91
CA GLY A 192 11.50 -9.56 -1.76
C GLY A 192 10.34 -10.49 -1.47
N ASP A 193 9.31 -10.03 -0.77
CA ASP A 193 8.22 -10.85 -0.26
C ASP A 193 6.91 -10.09 -0.03
N GLU A 194 6.63 -9.03 -0.79
CA GLU A 194 5.37 -8.28 -0.68
C GLU A 194 4.18 -9.18 -0.98
N GLU A 195 4.24 -9.93 -2.05
CA GLU A 195 3.15 -10.77 -2.55
C GLU A 195 2.83 -11.98 -1.64
N ARG A 196 3.81 -12.36 -0.83
CA ARG A 196 3.66 -13.42 0.17
C ARG A 196 4.68 -13.23 1.29
N PHE A 197 4.42 -12.30 2.17
CA PHE A 197 5.37 -11.94 3.23
C PHE A 197 5.77 -13.13 4.10
N GLY A 198 7.01 -13.06 4.61
CA GLY A 198 7.56 -14.05 5.53
C GLY A 198 7.05 -13.83 6.96
N ALA A 199 7.18 -14.87 7.77
CA ALA A 199 6.81 -14.80 9.19
C ALA A 199 8.05 -15.00 10.08
N PRO A 200 8.11 -14.31 11.21
CA PRO A 200 7.17 -13.31 11.72
C PRO A 200 7.25 -11.99 10.95
N VAL A 201 6.12 -11.31 10.79
CA VAL A 201 5.99 -10.04 10.03
C VAL A 201 6.90 -8.94 10.58
N GLU A 202 7.09 -8.89 11.88
CA GLU A 202 7.99 -7.93 12.52
C GLU A 202 9.44 -8.01 12.01
N LEU A 203 9.90 -9.20 11.64
CA LEU A 203 11.22 -9.38 11.03
C LEU A 203 11.19 -9.08 9.54
N ALA A 204 10.14 -9.51 8.84
CA ALA A 204 9.99 -9.31 7.40
C ALA A 204 9.82 -7.82 7.01
N ARG A 205 9.32 -6.99 7.91
CA ARG A 205 9.08 -5.54 7.66
C ARG A 205 9.96 -4.63 8.50
N ARG A 206 10.94 -5.18 9.23
CA ARG A 206 11.82 -4.39 10.13
C ARG A 206 12.54 -3.27 9.39
N ASP A 207 13.20 -3.55 8.28
CA ASP A 207 13.99 -2.56 7.55
C ASP A 207 13.10 -1.45 6.95
N LEU A 208 11.91 -1.78 6.50
CA LEU A 208 10.90 -0.82 6.05
C LEU A 208 10.41 0.08 7.19
N ILE A 209 10.05 -0.50 8.33
CA ILE A 209 9.58 0.24 9.51
C ILE A 209 10.69 1.16 10.05
N ASP A 210 11.93 0.69 10.11
CA ASP A 210 13.06 1.48 10.59
C ASP A 210 13.40 2.63 9.62
N ALA A 211 13.27 2.42 8.31
CA ALA A 211 13.38 3.48 7.31
C ALA A 211 12.24 4.50 7.44
N ALA A 212 11.01 4.05 7.67
CA ALA A 212 9.86 4.94 7.86
C ALA A 212 10.02 5.87 9.07
N LYS A 213 10.50 5.35 10.20
CA LYS A 213 10.79 6.16 11.41
C LYS A 213 11.81 7.26 11.19
N GLN A 214 12.65 7.13 10.16
CA GLN A 214 13.70 8.09 9.81
C GLN A 214 13.35 8.96 8.61
N SER A 215 12.10 8.93 8.14
CA SER A 215 11.63 9.63 6.95
C SER A 215 10.47 10.57 7.27
N ASP A 216 10.17 11.50 6.36
CA ASP A 216 9.10 12.49 6.51
C ASP A 216 7.96 12.27 5.52
N VAL A 217 8.23 11.56 4.41
CA VAL A 217 7.26 11.23 3.35
C VAL A 217 7.61 9.88 2.75
N ALA A 218 6.60 9.05 2.50
CA ALA A 218 6.73 7.77 1.79
C ALA A 218 6.07 7.82 0.41
N LEU A 219 6.71 7.24 -0.60
CA LEU A 219 6.18 7.04 -1.95
C LEU A 219 6.25 5.56 -2.28
N GLU A 220 5.10 4.92 -2.50
CA GLU A 220 5.04 3.49 -2.87
C GLU A 220 4.80 3.34 -4.37
N TYR A 221 5.71 2.65 -5.03
CA TYR A 221 5.76 2.51 -6.49
C TYR A 221 4.86 1.40 -7.04
N GLU A 222 3.85 1.02 -6.26
CA GLU A 222 2.72 0.22 -6.71
C GLU A 222 2.10 0.80 -7.99
N PRO A 223 1.43 -0.03 -8.82
CA PRO A 223 0.81 0.44 -10.06
C PRO A 223 -0.17 1.59 -9.82
N SER A 224 -0.20 2.56 -10.72
CA SER A 224 -1.26 3.56 -10.78
C SER A 224 -2.55 2.95 -11.33
N VAL A 225 -3.70 3.47 -10.91
CA VAL A 225 -5.02 3.04 -11.38
C VAL A 225 -5.73 4.20 -12.09
N ARG A 226 -6.42 3.89 -13.17
CA ARG A 226 -7.30 4.83 -13.86
C ARG A 226 -8.76 4.49 -13.57
N LEU A 227 -9.49 5.45 -13.00
CA LEU A 227 -10.93 5.33 -12.73
C LEU A 227 -11.70 6.29 -13.62
N ASN A 228 -12.68 5.77 -14.36
CA ASN A 228 -13.49 6.56 -15.28
C ASN A 228 -12.67 7.42 -16.26
N GLY A 229 -11.56 6.89 -16.74
CA GLY A 229 -10.66 7.58 -17.68
C GLY A 229 -9.72 8.60 -17.05
N GLN A 230 -9.73 8.77 -15.73
CA GLN A 230 -8.89 9.70 -14.97
C GLN A 230 -7.82 8.97 -14.15
N ASP A 231 -6.58 9.45 -14.22
CA ASP A 231 -5.49 8.93 -13.39
C ASP A 231 -5.79 9.19 -11.90
N THR A 232 -5.51 8.20 -11.05
CA THR A 232 -5.71 8.30 -9.60
C THR A 232 -4.43 8.00 -8.84
N ILE A 233 -4.36 8.50 -7.61
CA ILE A 233 -3.34 8.14 -6.62
C ILE A 233 -4.02 7.90 -5.28
N SER A 234 -3.48 7.03 -4.43
CA SER A 234 -4.10 6.71 -3.14
C SER A 234 -3.32 7.34 -1.99
N ILE A 235 -4.08 7.85 -1.01
CA ILE A 235 -3.59 8.36 0.28
C ILE A 235 -4.15 7.56 1.45
N SER A 236 -4.78 6.42 1.13
CA SER A 236 -5.36 5.48 2.10
C SER A 236 -5.49 4.10 1.49
N ARG A 237 -5.24 3.04 2.28
CA ARG A 237 -5.43 1.63 1.92
C ARG A 237 -6.09 0.91 3.10
N ARG A 238 -6.94 -0.07 2.82
CA ARG A 238 -7.53 -0.91 3.86
C ARG A 238 -6.52 -1.93 4.37
N SER A 239 -6.70 -2.37 5.61
CA SER A 239 -6.01 -3.54 6.15
C SER A 239 -6.32 -4.80 5.34
N SER A 240 -5.53 -5.84 5.52
CA SER A 240 -5.83 -7.18 5.02
C SER A 240 -5.37 -8.20 6.04
N THR A 241 -6.32 -8.89 6.68
CA THR A 241 -6.08 -9.88 7.73
C THR A 241 -6.92 -11.11 7.47
N THR A 242 -6.34 -12.30 7.66
CA THR A 242 -7.09 -13.58 7.61
C THR A 242 -7.59 -13.92 9.00
N TRP A 243 -8.81 -14.45 9.07
CA TRP A 243 -9.35 -15.01 10.29
C TRP A 243 -9.63 -16.52 10.13
N HIS A 244 -9.46 -17.25 11.25
CA HIS A 244 -9.69 -18.68 11.35
C HIS A 244 -10.68 -18.96 12.49
N LEU A 245 -11.78 -19.61 12.16
CA LEU A 245 -12.84 -19.97 13.10
C LEU A 245 -12.94 -21.50 13.20
N VAL A 246 -12.82 -22.02 14.40
CA VAL A 246 -13.01 -23.43 14.70
C VAL A 246 -14.19 -23.56 15.65
N THR A 247 -15.12 -24.44 15.33
CA THR A 247 -16.23 -24.79 16.20
C THR A 247 -16.23 -26.27 16.53
N SER A 248 -16.68 -26.59 17.72
CA SER A 248 -16.79 -27.99 18.19
C SER A 248 -18.15 -28.26 18.84
N GLY A 249 -18.52 -29.52 18.92
CA GLY A 249 -19.74 -29.97 19.56
C GLY A 249 -19.69 -31.46 19.91
N LEU A 250 -20.74 -31.98 20.53
CA LEU A 250 -20.83 -33.38 20.86
C LEU A 250 -21.31 -34.20 19.65
N SER A 251 -20.74 -35.40 19.46
CA SER A 251 -21.15 -36.33 18.43
C SER A 251 -22.19 -37.33 18.95
N GLY A 252 -23.10 -37.72 18.11
CA GLY A 252 -24.11 -38.71 18.41
C GLY A 252 -25.14 -38.90 17.29
N HIS A 253 -26.14 -39.75 17.50
CA HIS A 253 -27.17 -39.96 16.51
C HIS A 253 -28.03 -38.70 16.32
N SER A 254 -28.33 -38.36 15.07
CA SER A 254 -29.04 -37.11 14.71
C SER A 254 -30.44 -36.98 15.32
N SER A 255 -31.11 -38.08 15.67
CA SER A 255 -32.39 -38.03 16.37
C SER A 255 -32.35 -37.38 17.77
N GLN A 256 -31.15 -37.14 18.32
CA GLN A 256 -30.95 -36.53 19.62
C GLN A 256 -30.39 -35.10 19.55
N ILE A 257 -30.27 -34.51 18.31
CA ILE A 257 -29.89 -33.13 18.09
C ILE A 257 -30.90 -32.15 18.72
N PHE A 258 -30.46 -31.01 19.18
CA PHE A 258 -31.23 -29.98 19.89
C PHE A 258 -31.70 -30.37 21.28
N GLY A 259 -31.41 -31.61 21.71
CA GLY A 259 -31.74 -32.08 23.08
C GLY A 259 -30.62 -31.74 24.08
N ASP A 260 -30.96 -31.90 25.37
CA ASP A 260 -30.06 -31.52 26.48
C ASP A 260 -28.72 -32.28 26.49
N ARG A 261 -28.70 -33.48 25.87
CA ARG A 261 -27.52 -34.33 25.83
C ARG A 261 -26.51 -33.92 24.77
N LEU A 262 -26.94 -33.65 23.54
CA LEU A 262 -26.05 -33.37 22.41
C LEU A 262 -25.99 -31.92 22.03
N GLY A 263 -27.01 -31.12 22.34
CA GLY A 263 -27.09 -29.73 21.91
C GLY A 263 -27.16 -29.61 20.38
N TYR A 264 -26.42 -28.64 19.84
CA TYR A 264 -26.59 -28.22 18.44
C TYR A 264 -25.53 -28.79 17.46
N GLY A 265 -24.35 -29.18 17.96
CA GLY A 265 -23.25 -29.62 17.11
C GLY A 265 -22.51 -28.47 16.41
N ALA A 266 -21.30 -28.76 15.92
CA ALA A 266 -20.37 -27.78 15.43
C ALA A 266 -20.84 -27.01 14.19
N ILE A 267 -21.54 -27.68 13.24
CA ILE A 267 -21.98 -27.01 11.99
C ILE A 267 -23.05 -25.95 12.29
N TYR A 268 -24.00 -26.22 13.20
CA TYR A 268 -25.00 -25.20 13.56
C TYR A 268 -24.39 -24.04 14.34
N GLU A 269 -23.38 -24.29 15.18
CA GLU A 269 -22.64 -23.23 15.85
C GLU A 269 -21.88 -22.34 14.83
N LEU A 270 -21.20 -22.96 13.85
CA LEU A 270 -20.53 -22.24 12.78
C LEU A 270 -21.53 -21.38 11.99
N ALA A 271 -22.66 -21.95 11.59
CA ALA A 271 -23.70 -21.26 10.83
C ALA A 271 -24.24 -20.03 11.60
N ARG A 272 -24.51 -20.21 12.91
CA ARG A 272 -24.95 -19.11 13.80
C ARG A 272 -23.93 -17.97 13.83
N ILE A 273 -22.62 -18.30 13.98
CA ILE A 273 -21.56 -17.29 14.05
C ILE A 273 -21.47 -16.54 12.72
N LEU A 274 -21.45 -17.23 11.59
CA LEU A 274 -21.38 -16.59 10.28
C LEU A 274 -22.60 -15.72 9.97
N ASP A 275 -23.81 -16.15 10.36
CA ASP A 275 -24.99 -15.32 10.22
C ASP A 275 -24.98 -14.10 11.15
N ALA A 276 -24.45 -14.26 12.37
CA ALA A 276 -24.24 -13.13 13.28
C ALA A 276 -23.19 -12.15 12.73
N PHE A 277 -22.11 -12.63 12.11
CA PHE A 277 -21.18 -11.75 11.40
C PHE A 277 -21.90 -10.95 10.31
N ARG A 278 -22.63 -11.65 9.42
CA ARG A 278 -23.40 -11.04 8.34
C ARG A 278 -24.36 -9.94 8.80
N THR A 279 -25.03 -10.14 9.94
CA THR A 279 -26.09 -9.26 10.42
C THR A 279 -25.64 -8.17 11.37
N GLN A 280 -24.55 -8.39 12.11
CA GLN A 280 -24.13 -7.51 13.19
C GLN A 280 -22.87 -6.71 12.92
N LEU A 281 -21.99 -7.14 11.98
CA LEU A 281 -20.75 -6.44 11.70
C LEU A 281 -20.85 -5.32 10.67
N PRO A 282 -21.81 -5.26 9.71
CA PRO A 282 -21.76 -4.29 8.62
C PRO A 282 -21.62 -2.86 9.13
N GLU A 283 -20.59 -2.17 8.62
CA GLU A 283 -20.33 -0.76 8.82
C GLU A 283 -19.58 -0.17 7.62
N PRO A 284 -19.57 1.18 7.43
CA PRO A 284 -18.92 1.80 6.27
C PRO A 284 -17.44 1.43 6.14
N GLY A 285 -17.01 1.07 4.94
CA GLY A 285 -15.62 0.75 4.61
C GLY A 285 -15.12 -0.64 5.08
N LEU A 286 -15.89 -1.32 5.92
CA LEU A 286 -15.60 -2.69 6.33
C LEU A 286 -16.00 -3.68 5.24
N THR A 287 -15.11 -4.62 4.92
CA THR A 287 -15.47 -5.85 4.20
C THR A 287 -14.90 -7.05 4.92
N TYR A 288 -15.65 -8.15 4.89
CA TYR A 288 -15.22 -9.44 5.42
C TYR A 288 -15.89 -10.54 4.59
N ASN A 289 -15.20 -11.65 4.45
CA ASN A 289 -15.66 -12.78 3.67
C ASN A 289 -15.41 -14.09 4.43
N ALA A 290 -16.25 -15.08 4.24
CA ALA A 290 -15.99 -16.47 4.58
C ALA A 290 -15.63 -17.20 3.27
N GLY A 291 -14.32 -17.44 3.06
CA GLY A 291 -13.81 -18.00 1.81
C GLY A 291 -13.88 -19.52 1.73
N LEU A 292 -13.77 -20.21 2.89
CA LEU A 292 -13.78 -21.68 2.95
C LEU A 292 -14.47 -22.15 4.22
N ILE A 293 -15.28 -23.20 4.08
CA ILE A 293 -15.99 -23.88 5.19
C ILE A 293 -15.81 -25.37 5.03
N LEU A 294 -15.47 -26.05 6.15
CA LEU A 294 -15.41 -27.50 6.26
C LEU A 294 -16.17 -27.92 7.51
N GLY A 295 -16.89 -29.06 7.47
CA GLY A 295 -17.59 -29.56 8.66
C GLY A 295 -18.05 -30.98 8.54
N GLY A 296 -18.06 -31.73 9.66
CA GLY A 296 -18.47 -33.12 9.69
C GLY A 296 -18.06 -33.88 10.95
N ALA A 297 -17.91 -35.20 10.83
CA ALA A 297 -17.30 -36.02 11.88
C ALA A 297 -15.83 -35.69 12.07
N THR A 298 -15.16 -35.28 10.98
CA THR A 298 -13.83 -34.63 10.98
C THR A 298 -13.86 -33.43 10.07
N ALA A 299 -13.06 -32.40 10.38
CA ALA A 299 -12.79 -31.29 9.52
C ALA A 299 -11.31 -30.87 9.75
N GLN A 300 -10.54 -30.77 8.69
CA GLN A 300 -9.12 -30.43 8.76
C GLN A 300 -8.75 -29.51 7.58
N MET A 301 -8.13 -28.38 7.90
CA MET A 301 -7.59 -27.43 6.93
C MET A 301 -6.19 -27.88 6.49
N ASN A 302 -5.82 -27.62 5.24
CA ASN A 302 -4.44 -27.71 4.78
C ASN A 302 -3.58 -26.64 5.45
N ALA A 303 -2.27 -26.83 5.45
CA ALA A 303 -1.31 -25.90 6.08
C ALA A 303 -1.33 -24.50 5.45
N ASP A 304 -1.65 -24.39 4.15
CA ASP A 304 -1.76 -23.14 3.42
C ASP A 304 -3.17 -22.52 3.47
N SER A 305 -4.10 -23.13 4.19
CA SER A 305 -5.50 -22.69 4.34
C SER A 305 -6.28 -22.52 3.03
N THR A 306 -5.78 -23.03 1.90
CA THR A 306 -6.44 -22.94 0.58
C THR A 306 -7.41 -24.06 0.30
N GLY A 307 -7.43 -25.12 1.14
CA GLY A 307 -8.25 -26.29 1.00
C GLY A 307 -8.29 -27.11 2.28
N GLY A 308 -8.85 -28.32 2.19
CA GLY A 308 -8.91 -29.23 3.33
C GLY A 308 -9.75 -30.45 3.07
N SER A 309 -10.02 -31.25 4.11
CA SER A 309 -10.83 -32.45 4.05
C SER A 309 -11.85 -32.45 5.18
N ALA A 310 -13.02 -33.04 4.89
CA ALA A 310 -14.05 -33.32 5.89
C ALA A 310 -14.69 -34.68 5.62
N THR A 311 -15.08 -35.37 6.69
CA THR A 311 -15.84 -36.63 6.60
C THR A 311 -17.09 -36.55 7.46
N GLY A 312 -18.13 -37.27 7.12
CA GLY A 312 -19.36 -37.28 7.93
C GLY A 312 -20.40 -38.27 7.43
N LYS A 313 -21.45 -38.44 8.21
CA LYS A 313 -22.63 -39.22 7.87
C LYS A 313 -23.88 -38.38 8.17
N ALA A 314 -24.90 -38.46 7.32
CA ALA A 314 -26.13 -37.68 7.45
C ALA A 314 -26.87 -37.88 8.78
N ASN A 315 -26.73 -39.03 9.42
CA ASN A 315 -27.38 -39.35 10.68
C ASN A 315 -26.48 -39.19 11.91
N VAL A 316 -25.38 -38.43 11.81
CA VAL A 316 -24.48 -38.17 12.92
C VAL A 316 -24.36 -36.63 13.12
N VAL A 317 -24.55 -36.19 14.36
CA VAL A 317 -24.30 -34.78 14.74
C VAL A 317 -22.80 -34.48 14.59
N ALA A 318 -22.47 -33.48 13.79
CA ALA A 318 -21.08 -33.08 13.48
C ALA A 318 -20.36 -32.50 14.69
N PRO A 319 -19.27 -33.13 15.18
CA PRO A 319 -18.49 -32.60 16.28
C PRO A 319 -17.46 -31.51 15.89
N ALA A 320 -17.19 -31.34 14.60
CA ALA A 320 -16.15 -30.37 14.14
C ALA A 320 -16.63 -29.58 12.93
N ALA A 321 -16.37 -28.27 12.93
CA ALA A 321 -16.43 -27.45 11.74
C ALA A 321 -15.42 -26.32 11.81
N ILE A 322 -14.91 -25.88 10.65
CA ILE A 322 -13.86 -24.86 10.49
C ILE A 322 -14.29 -23.91 9.38
N ALA A 323 -14.03 -22.62 9.56
CA ALA A 323 -14.11 -21.64 8.50
C ALA A 323 -12.87 -20.73 8.51
N THR A 324 -12.53 -20.21 7.34
CA THR A 324 -11.53 -19.15 7.19
C THR A 324 -12.03 -18.08 6.23
N GLY A 325 -11.54 -16.87 6.40
CA GLY A 325 -11.90 -15.76 5.55
C GLY A 325 -11.01 -14.56 5.76
N ASP A 326 -11.26 -13.49 5.02
CA ASP A 326 -10.54 -12.22 5.16
C ASP A 326 -11.40 -11.15 5.85
N ILE A 327 -10.71 -10.14 6.38
CA ILE A 327 -11.28 -8.90 6.92
C ILE A 327 -10.43 -7.73 6.48
N ARG A 328 -11.09 -6.63 6.06
CA ARG A 328 -10.45 -5.40 5.61
C ARG A 328 -11.11 -4.20 6.24
N THR A 329 -10.32 -3.36 6.89
CA THR A 329 -10.75 -2.19 7.66
C THR A 329 -10.04 -0.91 7.17
N LEU A 330 -10.59 0.26 7.54
CA LEU A 330 -10.06 1.57 7.12
C LEU A 330 -8.95 2.12 8.02
N ASN A 331 -8.89 1.65 9.27
CA ASN A 331 -7.92 2.07 10.28
C ASN A 331 -7.89 1.09 11.46
N ASP A 332 -6.89 1.22 12.31
CA ASP A 332 -6.67 0.34 13.47
C ASP A 332 -7.81 0.40 14.49
N GLU A 333 -8.46 1.56 14.67
CA GLU A 333 -9.62 1.67 15.55
C GLU A 333 -10.77 0.78 15.08
N GLN A 334 -11.05 0.78 13.76
CA GLN A 334 -12.05 -0.09 13.17
C GLN A 334 -11.64 -1.57 13.29
N THR A 335 -10.37 -1.90 13.03
CA THR A 335 -9.84 -3.27 13.18
C THR A 335 -10.09 -3.78 14.60
N ASN A 336 -9.62 -3.05 15.60
CA ASN A 336 -9.73 -3.44 17.00
C ASN A 336 -11.19 -3.61 17.44
N ARG A 337 -12.08 -2.68 17.02
CA ARG A 337 -13.50 -2.74 17.34
C ARG A 337 -14.20 -3.94 16.70
N VAL A 338 -13.92 -4.19 15.42
CA VAL A 338 -14.56 -5.28 14.68
C VAL A 338 -14.06 -6.64 15.17
N GLU A 339 -12.77 -6.82 15.38
CA GLU A 339 -12.22 -8.04 15.97
C GLU A 339 -12.80 -8.33 17.37
N ALA A 340 -12.89 -7.30 18.22
CA ALA A 340 -13.50 -7.45 19.53
C ALA A 340 -14.98 -7.92 19.43
N LYS A 341 -15.72 -7.36 18.46
CA LYS A 341 -17.10 -7.75 18.21
C LYS A 341 -17.20 -9.18 17.66
N MET A 342 -16.32 -9.58 16.74
CA MET A 342 -16.24 -10.95 16.26
C MET A 342 -15.94 -11.93 17.39
N ARG A 343 -14.97 -11.63 18.27
CA ARG A 343 -14.67 -12.44 19.47
C ARG A 343 -15.87 -12.56 20.40
N ALA A 344 -16.61 -11.48 20.62
CA ALA A 344 -17.82 -11.48 21.46
C ALA A 344 -18.94 -12.38 20.86
N ILE A 345 -19.15 -12.31 19.54
CA ILE A 345 -20.12 -13.16 18.84
C ILE A 345 -19.72 -14.64 18.96
N VAL A 346 -18.42 -14.93 18.81
CA VAL A 346 -17.88 -16.30 18.92
C VAL A 346 -18.04 -16.85 20.35
N ALA A 347 -17.84 -16.01 21.36
CA ALA A 347 -17.96 -16.41 22.76
C ALA A 347 -19.42 -16.74 23.22
N ALA A 348 -20.44 -16.36 22.45
CA ALA A 348 -21.83 -16.61 22.76
C ALA A 348 -22.31 -17.94 22.16
N HIS A 349 -21.91 -19.05 22.78
CA HIS A 349 -22.12 -20.42 22.24
C HIS A 349 -23.57 -20.88 22.31
N LEU A 350 -23.97 -21.75 21.36
CA LEU A 350 -25.11 -22.62 21.48
C LEU A 350 -24.86 -23.69 22.54
N ALA A 351 -25.93 -24.33 23.01
CA ALA A 351 -25.81 -25.35 24.05
C ALA A 351 -24.95 -26.55 23.57
N LYS A 352 -23.96 -26.93 24.41
CA LYS A 352 -23.03 -28.04 24.18
C LYS A 352 -22.14 -27.88 22.96
N THR A 353 -21.85 -26.62 22.59
CA THR A 353 -20.86 -26.28 21.58
C THR A 353 -19.76 -25.39 22.17
N ASP A 354 -18.67 -25.28 21.46
CA ASP A 354 -17.58 -24.34 21.73
C ASP A 354 -17.05 -23.77 20.42
N ALA A 355 -16.43 -22.59 20.48
CA ALA A 355 -15.87 -21.93 19.30
C ALA A 355 -14.66 -21.07 19.66
N LYS A 356 -13.72 -20.98 18.73
CA LYS A 356 -12.53 -20.14 18.85
C LYS A 356 -12.23 -19.44 17.53
N ILE A 357 -11.96 -18.15 17.58
CA ILE A 357 -11.48 -17.36 16.44
C ILE A 357 -10.07 -16.86 16.72
N ASN A 358 -9.21 -16.98 15.71
CA ASN A 358 -7.89 -16.37 15.66
C ASN A 358 -7.80 -15.48 14.44
N PHE A 359 -6.91 -14.49 14.50
CA PHE A 359 -6.57 -13.60 13.40
C PHE A 359 -5.07 -13.73 13.15
N ASP A 360 -4.69 -13.86 11.88
CA ASP A 360 -3.29 -13.85 11.48
C ASP A 360 -2.72 -12.44 11.57
N GLU A 361 -1.41 -12.34 11.64
CA GLU A 361 -0.74 -11.10 11.31
C GLU A 361 -1.00 -10.77 9.83
N GLY A 362 -1.28 -9.51 9.54
CA GLY A 362 -1.62 -9.07 8.19
C GLY A 362 -1.15 -7.64 7.94
N TYR A 363 -1.53 -7.10 6.79
CA TYR A 363 -1.25 -5.71 6.46
C TYR A 363 -2.12 -4.78 7.32
N PRO A 364 -1.55 -3.82 8.08
CA PRO A 364 -2.33 -2.79 8.76
C PRO A 364 -3.02 -1.86 7.75
N ALA A 365 -3.92 -1.02 8.21
CA ALA A 365 -4.53 -0.02 7.36
C ALA A 365 -3.63 1.21 7.20
N MET A 366 -3.56 1.77 6.00
CA MET A 366 -3.07 3.13 5.78
C MET A 366 -4.25 4.09 5.87
N ALA A 367 -4.44 4.73 7.01
CA ALA A 367 -5.52 5.67 7.21
C ALA A 367 -5.30 6.99 6.45
N ARG A 368 -6.40 7.61 5.99
CA ARG A 368 -6.37 8.96 5.40
C ARG A 368 -5.93 9.98 6.44
N THR A 369 -5.03 10.89 6.07
CA THR A 369 -4.52 11.96 6.93
C THR A 369 -4.50 13.31 6.23
N PRO A 370 -4.55 14.46 6.97
CA PRO A 370 -4.40 15.79 6.35
C PRO A 370 -3.07 15.96 5.60
N ALA A 371 -2.00 15.34 6.07
CA ALA A 371 -0.71 15.36 5.39
C ALA A 371 -0.73 14.58 4.05
N GLY A 372 -1.42 13.44 4.01
CA GLY A 372 -1.69 12.71 2.77
C GLY A 372 -2.48 13.55 1.76
N GLU A 373 -3.48 14.31 2.23
CA GLU A 373 -4.26 15.22 1.38
C GLU A 373 -3.38 16.35 0.78
N GLN A 374 -2.42 16.86 1.54
CA GLN A 374 -1.46 17.83 1.05
C GLN A 374 -0.55 17.24 -0.04
N LEU A 375 -0.09 16.00 0.14
CA LEU A 375 0.70 15.30 -0.87
C LEU A 375 -0.10 15.06 -2.16
N LEU A 376 -1.36 14.62 -2.04
CA LEU A 376 -2.27 14.49 -3.19
C LEU A 376 -2.44 15.81 -3.93
N SER A 377 -2.61 16.91 -3.20
CA SER A 377 -2.74 18.26 -3.79
C SER A 377 -1.46 18.67 -4.54
N GLN A 378 -0.28 18.39 -3.98
CA GLN A 378 1.01 18.66 -4.65
C GLN A 378 1.15 17.82 -5.91
N TRP A 379 0.86 16.51 -5.84
CA TRP A 379 0.88 15.61 -7.00
C TRP A 379 -0.03 16.08 -8.13
N ASN A 380 -1.27 16.45 -7.80
CA ASN A 380 -2.24 16.99 -8.75
C ASN A 380 -1.78 18.30 -9.39
N SER A 381 -1.18 19.19 -8.60
CA SER A 381 -0.59 20.44 -9.06
C SER A 381 0.54 20.20 -10.08
N ILE A 382 1.42 19.24 -9.81
CA ILE A 382 2.52 18.84 -10.70
C ILE A 382 1.95 18.26 -11.99
N SER A 383 0.98 17.36 -11.89
CA SER A 383 0.31 16.77 -13.07
C SER A 383 -0.29 17.83 -13.97
N THR A 384 -0.93 18.83 -13.39
CA THR A 384 -1.52 19.97 -14.11
C THR A 384 -0.44 20.85 -14.77
N ALA A 385 0.65 21.15 -14.06
CA ALA A 385 1.77 21.93 -14.59
C ALA A 385 2.48 21.22 -15.77
N LEU A 386 2.51 19.89 -15.75
CA LEU A 386 3.01 19.05 -16.84
C LEU A 386 2.04 18.95 -18.04
N GLY A 387 0.81 19.49 -17.94
CA GLY A 387 -0.22 19.33 -18.97
C GLY A 387 -0.81 17.92 -19.06
N LEU A 388 -0.62 17.09 -18.05
CA LEU A 388 -1.10 15.69 -18.01
C LEU A 388 -2.56 15.56 -17.50
N GLY A 389 -3.19 16.68 -17.16
CA GLY A 389 -4.54 16.71 -16.59
C GLY A 389 -4.55 16.45 -15.06
N PRO A 390 -5.75 16.57 -14.46
CA PRO A 390 -5.90 16.39 -13.01
C PRO A 390 -5.74 14.92 -12.61
N VAL A 391 -5.26 14.72 -11.37
CA VAL A 391 -5.24 13.41 -10.70
C VAL A 391 -6.13 13.49 -9.47
N THR A 392 -6.96 12.47 -9.27
CA THR A 392 -7.88 12.40 -8.13
C THR A 392 -7.48 11.29 -7.16
N GLU A 393 -8.09 11.29 -6.00
CA GLU A 393 -7.91 10.19 -5.04
C GLU A 393 -8.54 8.89 -5.56
N GLY A 394 -7.75 7.84 -5.59
CA GLY A 394 -8.26 6.47 -5.63
C GLY A 394 -8.64 6.06 -4.20
N GLY A 395 -9.93 5.96 -3.90
CA GLY A 395 -10.41 5.62 -2.56
C GLY A 395 -9.90 4.25 -2.08
N PRO A 396 -9.93 3.99 -0.76
CA PRO A 396 -9.38 2.77 -0.16
C PRO A 396 -10.08 1.48 -0.62
N MET A 397 -11.28 1.59 -1.20
CA MET A 397 -12.05 0.46 -1.73
C MET A 397 -11.55 -0.02 -3.11
N THR A 398 -10.69 0.73 -3.76
CA THR A 398 -10.24 0.45 -5.14
C THR A 398 -8.93 -0.32 -5.22
N ARG A 399 -8.27 -0.54 -4.06
CA ARG A 399 -6.96 -1.18 -3.97
C ARG A 399 -6.88 -2.19 -2.83
N GLY A 400 -5.95 -3.15 -2.97
CA GLY A 400 -5.51 -4.03 -1.89
C GLY A 400 -4.67 -3.29 -0.83
N ALA A 401 -4.18 -4.02 0.14
CA ALA A 401 -3.13 -3.59 1.05
C ALA A 401 -1.77 -3.52 0.33
N GLY A 402 -0.71 -3.04 0.97
CA GLY A 402 0.64 -2.99 0.45
C GLY A 402 1.64 -2.57 1.53
N ASP A 403 2.90 -2.63 1.20
CA ASP A 403 4.02 -2.42 2.13
C ASP A 403 4.00 -1.05 2.81
N ILE A 404 3.53 0.00 2.15
CA ILE A 404 3.37 1.34 2.76
C ILE A 404 2.50 1.31 4.01
N SER A 405 1.62 0.32 4.15
CA SER A 405 0.77 0.18 5.35
C SER A 405 1.59 0.03 6.64
N PHE A 406 2.78 -0.56 6.55
CA PHE A 406 3.71 -0.66 7.68
C PHE A 406 4.46 0.65 7.95
N ALA A 407 4.61 1.50 6.94
CA ALA A 407 5.21 2.84 7.07
C ALA A 407 4.20 3.89 7.56
N ALA A 408 2.93 3.76 7.21
CA ALA A 408 1.85 4.73 7.44
C ALA A 408 1.68 5.19 8.90
N PRO A 409 1.93 4.38 9.94
CA PRO A 409 1.90 4.85 11.33
C PRO A 409 2.96 5.92 11.67
N TYR A 410 4.01 6.03 10.85
CA TYR A 410 5.16 6.90 11.10
C TYR A 410 5.23 8.09 10.14
N VAL A 411 4.80 7.91 8.88
CA VAL A 411 4.92 8.92 7.83
C VAL A 411 3.69 8.97 6.93
N PRO A 412 3.28 10.16 6.46
CA PRO A 412 2.30 10.27 5.39
C PRO A 412 2.90 9.79 4.07
N GLY A 413 2.05 9.29 3.17
CA GLY A 413 2.55 8.80 1.90
C GLY A 413 1.55 8.86 0.74
N LEU A 414 2.07 8.56 -0.45
CA LEU A 414 1.32 8.34 -1.68
C LEU A 414 1.54 6.92 -2.19
N VAL A 415 0.49 6.31 -2.70
CA VAL A 415 0.51 4.97 -3.30
C VAL A 415 0.03 5.02 -4.73
N GLY A 416 0.72 4.28 -5.62
CA GLY A 416 0.39 4.24 -7.03
C GLY A 416 1.15 5.29 -7.82
N VAL A 417 2.36 5.63 -7.37
CA VAL A 417 3.28 6.48 -8.15
C VAL A 417 3.98 5.71 -9.27
N GLY A 418 3.85 4.36 -9.29
CA GLY A 418 4.35 3.51 -10.37
C GLY A 418 3.56 3.60 -11.67
N VAL A 419 3.81 2.67 -12.59
CA VAL A 419 3.19 2.67 -13.92
C VAL A 419 1.67 2.42 -13.86
N LEU A 420 0.98 2.85 -14.90
CA LEU A 420 -0.41 2.46 -15.12
C LEU A 420 -0.45 1.07 -15.76
N GLY A 421 -1.28 0.18 -15.25
CA GLY A 421 -1.45 -1.17 -15.76
C GLY A 421 -2.81 -1.77 -15.41
N GLU A 422 -3.02 -3.00 -15.84
CA GLU A 422 -4.24 -3.78 -15.60
C GLU A 422 -3.92 -5.26 -15.47
N GLY A 423 -4.84 -6.03 -14.87
CA GLY A 423 -4.73 -7.48 -14.79
C GLY A 423 -3.71 -7.99 -13.78
N TYR A 424 -3.42 -7.21 -12.74
CA TYR A 424 -2.51 -7.62 -11.66
C TYR A 424 -2.91 -8.98 -11.09
N HIS A 425 -1.92 -9.77 -10.68
CA HIS A 425 -2.07 -11.12 -10.12
C HIS A 425 -2.73 -12.15 -11.06
N ALA A 426 -2.86 -11.83 -12.35
CA ALA A 426 -3.44 -12.74 -13.35
C ALA A 426 -2.52 -12.88 -14.58
N GLU A 427 -2.55 -14.05 -15.23
CA GLU A 427 -1.89 -14.21 -16.53
C GLU A 427 -2.48 -13.19 -17.53
N GLY A 428 -1.59 -12.43 -18.17
CA GLY A 428 -1.99 -11.33 -19.05
C GLY A 428 -1.89 -9.95 -18.39
N GLU A 429 -1.25 -9.82 -17.23
CA GLU A 429 -0.87 -8.53 -16.64
C GLU A 429 -0.22 -7.62 -17.67
N THR A 430 -0.62 -6.35 -17.70
CA THR A 430 -0.18 -5.35 -18.67
C THR A 430 0.26 -4.05 -18.01
N ALA A 431 1.16 -3.33 -18.71
CA ALA A 431 1.54 -1.96 -18.37
C ALA A 431 1.44 -1.06 -19.61
N TYR A 432 0.95 0.15 -19.41
CA TYR A 432 0.87 1.19 -20.44
C TYR A 432 2.20 1.93 -20.52
N LEU A 433 2.98 1.70 -21.59
CA LEU A 433 4.34 2.21 -21.75
C LEU A 433 4.42 3.74 -21.77
N ASP A 434 3.37 4.42 -22.25
CA ASP A 434 3.29 5.87 -22.22
C ASP A 434 3.15 6.46 -20.79
N SER A 435 2.75 5.65 -19.82
CA SER A 435 2.62 6.08 -18.43
C SER A 435 3.97 6.22 -17.70
N PHE A 436 5.01 5.49 -18.16
CA PHE A 436 6.32 5.52 -17.51
C PHE A 436 6.91 6.94 -17.41
N ALA A 437 7.01 7.61 -18.55
CA ALA A 437 7.54 8.97 -18.59
C ALA A 437 6.65 9.95 -17.79
N LYS A 438 5.34 9.77 -17.81
CA LYS A 438 4.38 10.62 -17.09
C LYS A 438 4.58 10.50 -15.58
N GLN A 439 4.67 9.26 -15.08
CA GLN A 439 4.87 9.01 -13.66
C GLN A 439 6.26 9.45 -13.19
N ALA A 440 7.33 9.09 -13.92
CA ALA A 440 8.68 9.51 -13.58
C ALA A 440 8.84 11.05 -13.52
N LYS A 441 8.14 11.80 -14.40
CA LYS A 441 8.14 13.27 -14.37
C LYS A 441 7.42 13.81 -13.12
N ARG A 442 6.26 13.25 -12.77
CA ARG A 442 5.52 13.62 -11.56
C ARG A 442 6.37 13.36 -10.32
N ASP A 443 6.99 12.19 -10.26
CA ASP A 443 7.84 11.75 -9.14
C ASP A 443 9.07 12.63 -8.95
N ALA A 444 9.86 12.81 -9.99
CA ALA A 444 11.07 13.62 -9.93
C ALA A 444 10.79 15.05 -9.43
N ILE A 445 9.70 15.65 -9.95
CA ILE A 445 9.29 17.01 -9.55
C ILE A 445 8.77 17.02 -8.12
N LEU A 446 8.01 15.98 -7.69
CA LEU A 446 7.54 15.92 -6.30
C LEU A 446 8.71 15.80 -5.34
N MET A 447 9.64 14.88 -5.59
CA MET A 447 10.82 14.68 -4.74
C MET A 447 11.67 15.95 -4.67
N GLU A 448 11.89 16.63 -5.77
CA GLU A 448 12.61 17.91 -5.81
C GLU A 448 11.90 18.98 -4.97
N ARG A 449 10.59 19.16 -5.12
CA ARG A 449 9.82 20.12 -4.32
C ARG A 449 9.80 19.80 -2.84
N LEU A 450 9.76 18.52 -2.48
CA LEU A 450 9.81 18.07 -1.09
C LEU A 450 11.18 18.33 -0.47
N SER A 451 12.28 18.23 -1.23
CA SER A 451 13.62 18.50 -0.75
C SER A 451 13.84 19.97 -0.36
N HIS A 452 12.96 20.87 -0.78
CA HIS A 452 12.97 22.29 -0.40
C HIS A 452 12.01 22.64 0.75
N GLN A 453 11.24 21.67 1.24
CA GLN A 453 10.36 21.86 2.40
C GLN A 453 11.11 21.47 3.68
N PRO A 454 10.82 22.13 4.82
CA PRO A 454 11.46 21.78 6.07
C PRO A 454 11.28 20.30 6.42
N ALA A 455 12.35 19.66 6.89
CA ALA A 455 12.25 18.33 7.49
C ALA A 455 11.27 18.34 8.66
N GLY A 456 10.59 17.22 8.88
CA GLY A 456 9.81 17.00 10.09
C GLY A 456 10.73 16.84 11.31
N HIS A 457 10.18 17.00 12.49
CA HIS A 457 10.89 16.81 13.76
C HIS A 457 10.75 15.36 14.23
#